data_473608c95181fce30529c3a9065501c0
#
_entry.id   473608c95181fce30529c3a9065501c0
#
_cell.length_a   1.000
_cell.length_b   1.000
_cell.length_c   1.000
_cell.angle_alpha   90.00
_cell.angle_beta   90.00
_cell.angle_gamma   90.00
#
_symmetry.space_group_name_H-M   'P 1'
#
loop_
_entity.id
_entity.type
_entity.pdbx_description
1 polymer ?
#
loop_
_entity_poly.entity_id
_entity_poly.type
_entity_poly.pdbx_seq_one_letter_code
_entity_poly.pdbx_strand_id
1 'polypeptide(L)'
;MARNAFSSVDGGMVELDMCFSCQGIWFDPHENLKLTPAALVELFRLLHEKRDAPRQPLVSKLTCPHCTRTLTQGFDVVRSGRYITFRCPNREGRFSTFSAFMIEKGFVRQLTHPEIEDLANRVGVIHCDSCGAPVDLRKDQSCPHCRCAFSLLDPKAVEQALAGYGKAATQTPGVQMPELADALVMLERDRLKAQREEQAQRGTLFNLNREVPDVDLWELGVSMVWKMLR
;
A
#
# COMPACT_ATOMS: atom_id res chain seq x y z
N MET A 1 10.02 -15.04 -9.39
CA MET A 1 8.69 -14.50 -9.12
C MET A 1 7.65 -15.44 -9.68
N ALA A 2 6.47 -15.54 -9.06
CA ALA A 2 5.36 -16.35 -9.57
C ALA A 2 4.44 -15.44 -10.39
N ARG A 3 4.02 -15.91 -11.57
CA ARG A 3 3.10 -15.19 -12.43
C ARG A 3 1.66 -15.47 -12.03
N ASN A 4 0.86 -14.44 -11.85
CA ASN A 4 -0.54 -14.52 -11.45
C ASN A 4 -1.38 -13.65 -12.39
N ALA A 5 -2.48 -14.20 -12.92
CA ALA A 5 -3.36 -13.51 -13.84
C ALA A 5 -4.56 -12.93 -13.10
N PHE A 6 -4.89 -11.67 -13.41
CA PHE A 6 -5.99 -10.92 -12.79
C PHE A 6 -6.87 -10.29 -13.87
N SER A 7 -8.13 -10.01 -13.53
CA SER A 7 -9.03 -9.33 -14.46
C SER A 7 -8.61 -7.88 -14.71
N SER A 8 -8.64 -7.47 -15.99
CA SER A 8 -8.30 -6.12 -16.43
C SER A 8 -9.55 -5.28 -16.68
N VAL A 9 -9.44 -3.96 -16.46
CA VAL A 9 -10.49 -2.97 -16.81
C VAL A 9 -10.81 -2.95 -18.30
N ASP A 10 -9.87 -3.40 -19.14
CA ASP A 10 -10.04 -3.49 -20.59
C ASP A 10 -10.84 -4.74 -21.02
N GLY A 11 -11.34 -5.53 -20.07
CA GLY A 11 -12.08 -6.77 -20.32
C GLY A 11 -11.19 -7.99 -20.57
N GLY A 12 -9.88 -7.85 -20.53
CA GLY A 12 -8.90 -8.92 -20.65
C GLY A 12 -8.34 -9.37 -19.31
N MET A 13 -7.13 -9.94 -19.36
CA MET A 13 -6.34 -10.33 -18.19
C MET A 13 -5.03 -9.54 -18.16
N VAL A 14 -4.55 -9.23 -16.96
CA VAL A 14 -3.21 -8.71 -16.71
C VAL A 14 -2.44 -9.73 -15.87
N GLU A 15 -1.20 -10.01 -16.27
CA GLU A 15 -0.34 -10.96 -15.57
C GLU A 15 0.69 -10.20 -14.73
N LEU A 16 0.66 -10.41 -13.43
CA LEU A 16 1.61 -9.78 -12.49
C LEU A 16 2.64 -10.79 -12.03
N ASP A 17 3.90 -10.42 -12.08
CA ASP A 17 4.99 -11.18 -11.52
C ASP A 17 5.16 -10.83 -10.03
N MET A 18 4.86 -11.79 -9.14
CA MET A 18 4.83 -11.60 -7.69
C MET A 18 5.87 -12.47 -6.98
N CYS A 19 6.52 -11.91 -5.97
CA CYS A 19 7.39 -12.62 -5.07
C CYS A 19 6.88 -12.52 -3.64
N PHE A 20 6.36 -13.60 -3.09
CA PHE A 20 5.82 -13.62 -1.73
C PHE A 20 6.92 -13.59 -0.67
N SER A 21 8.11 -14.10 -0.96
CA SER A 21 9.24 -14.06 -0.04
C SER A 21 9.78 -12.64 0.16
N CYS A 22 9.97 -11.85 -0.92
CA CYS A 22 10.41 -10.46 -0.81
C CYS A 22 9.24 -9.45 -0.79
N GLN A 23 8.00 -9.96 -0.83
CA GLN A 23 6.77 -9.17 -0.81
C GLN A 23 6.73 -8.08 -1.87
N GLY A 24 7.08 -8.43 -3.10
CA GLY A 24 7.17 -7.50 -4.20
C GLY A 24 6.42 -7.94 -5.45
N ILE A 25 6.07 -6.94 -6.26
CA ILE A 25 5.41 -7.08 -7.55
C ILE A 25 6.26 -6.37 -8.60
N TRP A 26 6.47 -7.02 -9.72
CA TRP A 26 6.90 -6.37 -10.94
C TRP A 26 5.67 -6.02 -11.76
N PHE A 27 5.62 -4.78 -12.24
CA PHE A 27 4.63 -4.28 -13.17
C PHE A 27 5.32 -3.91 -14.48
N ASP A 28 4.86 -4.47 -15.57
CA ASP A 28 5.15 -3.95 -16.89
C ASP A 28 4.47 -2.58 -17.10
N PRO A 29 4.81 -1.81 -18.14
CA PRO A 29 4.27 -0.47 -18.32
C PRO A 29 2.74 -0.45 -18.27
N HIS A 30 2.20 0.38 -17.35
CA HIS A 30 0.77 0.62 -17.15
C HIS A 30 -0.06 -0.54 -16.55
N GLU A 31 0.51 -1.69 -16.22
CA GLU A 31 -0.25 -2.82 -15.65
C GLU A 31 -0.91 -2.49 -14.31
N ASN A 32 -0.22 -1.70 -13.47
CA ASN A 32 -0.77 -1.26 -12.18
C ASN A 32 -2.08 -0.47 -12.30
N LEU A 33 -2.37 0.11 -13.47
CA LEU A 33 -3.58 0.88 -13.75
C LEU A 33 -4.72 0.01 -14.29
N LYS A 34 -4.43 -1.20 -14.74
CA LYS A 34 -5.39 -2.08 -15.41
C LYS A 34 -6.20 -2.97 -14.46
N LEU A 35 -5.81 -3.09 -13.19
CA LEU A 35 -6.49 -3.98 -12.24
C LEU A 35 -7.91 -3.51 -11.94
N THR A 36 -8.88 -4.42 -12.08
CA THR A 36 -10.26 -4.17 -11.66
C THR A 36 -10.41 -4.20 -10.13
N PRO A 37 -11.49 -3.66 -9.54
CA PRO A 37 -11.78 -3.83 -8.12
C PRO A 37 -11.84 -5.31 -7.70
N ALA A 38 -12.41 -6.18 -8.52
CA ALA A 38 -12.46 -7.61 -8.27
C ALA A 38 -11.06 -8.25 -8.25
N ALA A 39 -10.18 -7.83 -9.17
CA ALA A 39 -8.78 -8.26 -9.20
C ALA A 39 -8.03 -7.84 -7.93
N LEU A 40 -8.32 -6.66 -7.39
CA LEU A 40 -7.72 -6.20 -6.14
C LEU A 40 -8.19 -7.03 -4.94
N VAL A 41 -9.47 -7.42 -4.89
CA VAL A 41 -9.97 -8.35 -3.85
C VAL A 41 -9.31 -9.71 -3.95
N GLU A 42 -9.14 -10.23 -5.17
CA GLU A 42 -8.43 -11.49 -5.41
C GLU A 42 -6.96 -11.41 -5.02
N LEU A 43 -6.31 -10.28 -5.29
CA LEU A 43 -4.95 -10.01 -4.82
C LEU A 43 -4.86 -10.07 -3.30
N PHE A 44 -5.79 -9.43 -2.55
CA PHE A 44 -5.85 -9.54 -1.09
C PHE A 44 -6.02 -10.98 -0.61
N ARG A 45 -6.89 -11.76 -1.27
CA ARG A 45 -7.07 -13.18 -0.97
C ARG A 45 -5.76 -13.94 -1.11
N LEU A 46 -5.06 -13.75 -2.22
CA LEU A 46 -3.79 -14.39 -2.50
C LEU A 46 -2.69 -13.98 -1.50
N LEU A 47 -2.61 -12.69 -1.13
CA LEU A 47 -1.69 -12.21 -0.11
C LEU A 47 -1.97 -12.84 1.25
N HIS A 48 -3.24 -12.97 1.62
CA HIS A 48 -3.64 -13.62 2.87
C HIS A 48 -3.31 -15.13 2.87
N GLU A 49 -3.55 -15.83 1.76
CA GLU A 49 -3.21 -17.27 1.62
C GLU A 49 -1.70 -17.52 1.71
N LYS A 50 -0.90 -16.58 1.22
CA LYS A 50 0.57 -16.68 1.18
C LYS A 50 1.28 -15.93 2.31
N ARG A 51 0.56 -15.47 3.34
CA ARG A 51 1.13 -14.67 4.44
C ARG A 51 2.24 -15.39 5.23
N ASP A 52 2.14 -16.72 5.33
CA ASP A 52 3.10 -17.56 6.07
C ASP A 52 4.35 -17.91 5.24
N ALA A 53 4.52 -17.34 4.03
CA ALA A 53 5.69 -17.55 3.20
C ALA A 53 6.95 -17.00 3.90
N PRO A 54 8.07 -17.75 3.91
CA PRO A 54 9.31 -17.30 4.54
C PRO A 54 9.76 -15.94 3.97
N ARG A 55 9.94 -14.95 4.84
CA ARG A 55 10.35 -13.62 4.45
C ARG A 55 11.84 -13.54 4.15
N GLN A 56 12.17 -12.83 3.11
CA GLN A 56 13.52 -12.46 2.74
C GLN A 56 13.61 -10.94 2.56
N PRO A 57 14.63 -10.29 3.13
CA PRO A 57 14.82 -8.86 2.92
C PRO A 57 15.05 -8.58 1.43
N LEU A 58 14.65 -7.39 1.00
CA LEU A 58 14.97 -6.94 -0.35
C LEU A 58 16.49 -6.86 -0.51
N VAL A 59 16.99 -7.38 -1.63
CA VAL A 59 18.40 -7.25 -1.98
C VAL A 59 18.73 -5.79 -2.22
N SER A 60 19.95 -5.37 -1.85
CA SER A 60 20.40 -3.98 -1.99
C SER A 60 20.44 -3.49 -3.44
N LYS A 61 20.53 -4.40 -4.41
CA LYS A 61 20.59 -4.10 -5.84
C LYS A 61 19.53 -4.90 -6.60
N LEU A 62 18.43 -4.25 -6.92
CA LEU A 62 17.38 -4.80 -7.76
C LEU A 62 17.71 -4.62 -9.23
N THR A 63 17.41 -5.63 -10.05
CA THR A 63 17.63 -5.60 -11.51
C THR A 63 16.32 -5.82 -12.26
N CYS A 64 16.22 -5.20 -13.43
CA CYS A 64 15.09 -5.36 -14.33
C CYS A 64 15.05 -6.81 -14.88
N PRO A 65 13.91 -7.52 -14.83
CA PRO A 65 13.80 -8.87 -15.36
C PRO A 65 13.94 -8.94 -16.89
N HIS A 66 13.68 -7.83 -17.61
CA HIS A 66 13.76 -7.78 -19.08
C HIS A 66 15.15 -7.41 -19.58
N CYS A 67 15.75 -6.31 -19.08
CA CYS A 67 17.02 -5.80 -19.60
C CYS A 67 18.20 -5.96 -18.64
N THR A 68 18.03 -6.58 -17.49
CA THR A 68 19.06 -6.83 -16.46
C THR A 68 19.74 -5.60 -15.86
N ARG A 69 19.38 -4.39 -16.29
CA ARG A 69 19.90 -3.14 -15.72
C ARG A 69 19.44 -2.95 -14.28
N THR A 70 20.29 -2.32 -13.49
CA THR A 70 19.94 -1.95 -12.11
C THR A 70 18.77 -0.97 -12.12
N LEU A 71 17.76 -1.26 -11.28
CA LEU A 71 16.61 -0.39 -11.12
C LEU A 71 17.00 0.88 -10.36
N THR A 72 16.40 1.99 -10.75
CA THR A 72 16.57 3.28 -10.08
C THR A 72 15.46 3.45 -9.05
N GLN A 73 15.85 3.70 -7.81
CA GLN A 73 14.91 4.03 -6.74
C GLN A 73 14.32 5.42 -6.97
N GLY A 74 13.00 5.52 -6.91
CA GLY A 74 12.25 6.75 -6.99
C GLY A 74 11.20 6.84 -5.89
N PHE A 75 10.60 8.02 -5.76
CA PHE A 75 9.51 8.27 -4.82
C PHE A 75 8.30 8.74 -5.61
N ASP A 76 7.14 8.22 -5.25
CA ASP A 76 5.86 8.72 -5.71
C ASP A 76 5.04 9.20 -4.51
N VAL A 77 4.15 10.15 -4.74
CA VAL A 77 3.27 10.72 -3.71
C VAL A 77 1.85 10.60 -4.19
N VAL A 78 1.01 10.03 -3.36
CA VAL A 78 -0.44 9.94 -3.55
C VAL A 78 -1.15 10.48 -2.31
N ARG A 79 -2.47 10.59 -2.35
CA ARG A 79 -3.26 11.09 -1.21
C ARG A 79 -3.03 10.29 0.08
N SER A 80 -2.87 8.98 -0.02
CA SER A 80 -2.62 8.07 1.11
C SER A 80 -1.21 8.13 1.68
N GLY A 81 -0.25 8.72 0.97
CA GLY A 81 1.11 8.90 1.44
C GLY A 81 2.18 8.86 0.37
N ARG A 82 3.43 8.91 0.81
CA ARG A 82 4.62 8.74 -0.01
C ARG A 82 5.06 7.29 0.02
N TYR A 83 5.53 6.77 -1.13
CA TYR A 83 6.03 5.41 -1.24
C TYR A 83 7.22 5.32 -2.21
N ILE A 84 7.99 4.23 -2.08
CA ILE A 84 9.14 3.95 -2.93
C ILE A 84 8.72 3.03 -4.07
N THR A 85 9.26 3.32 -5.26
CA THR A 85 9.23 2.42 -6.41
C THR A 85 10.63 2.29 -7.01
N PHE A 86 10.91 1.15 -7.64
CA PHE A 86 12.16 0.90 -8.34
C PHE A 86 11.87 0.77 -9.82
N ARG A 87 12.35 1.72 -10.63
CA ARG A 87 11.99 1.85 -12.05
C ARG A 87 13.12 1.39 -12.95
N CYS A 88 12.77 0.72 -14.04
CA CYS A 88 13.72 0.40 -15.09
C CYS A 88 14.16 1.67 -15.84
N PRO A 89 15.48 1.93 -16.00
CA PRO A 89 15.97 3.07 -16.77
C PRO A 89 15.53 3.02 -18.25
N ASN A 90 15.30 1.82 -18.78
CA ASN A 90 14.80 1.62 -20.15
C ASN A 90 13.25 1.66 -20.24
N ARG A 91 12.55 2.06 -19.17
CA ARG A 91 11.08 2.16 -19.12
C ARG A 91 10.33 0.84 -19.34
N GLU A 92 10.96 -0.30 -19.09
CA GLU A 92 10.35 -1.62 -19.28
C GLU A 92 9.43 -2.04 -18.13
N GLY A 93 9.32 -1.22 -17.08
CA GLY A 93 8.45 -1.48 -15.96
C GLY A 93 9.02 -0.97 -14.64
N ARG A 94 8.39 -1.41 -13.56
CA ARG A 94 8.79 -1.05 -12.20
C ARG A 94 8.54 -2.18 -11.21
N PHE A 95 9.39 -2.26 -10.21
CA PHE A 95 9.19 -3.08 -9.03
C PHE A 95 8.61 -2.22 -7.90
N SER A 96 7.65 -2.77 -7.17
CA SER A 96 7.03 -2.17 -5.99
C SER A 96 6.86 -3.22 -4.91
N THR A 97 7.00 -2.86 -3.63
CA THR A 97 6.59 -3.76 -2.56
C THR A 97 5.08 -3.86 -2.49
N PHE A 98 4.53 -4.93 -1.90
CA PHE A 98 3.08 -5.07 -1.70
C PHE A 98 2.52 -3.87 -0.92
N SER A 99 3.20 -3.46 0.14
CA SER A 99 2.79 -2.32 0.95
C SER A 99 2.86 -0.99 0.18
N ALA A 100 3.91 -0.75 -0.61
CA ALA A 100 4.00 0.43 -1.47
C ALA A 100 2.87 0.48 -2.49
N PHE A 101 2.50 -0.66 -3.07
CA PHE A 101 1.36 -0.78 -3.96
C PHE A 101 0.03 -0.48 -3.25
N MET A 102 -0.14 -0.91 -1.99
CA MET A 102 -1.34 -0.58 -1.22
C MET A 102 -1.43 0.91 -0.87
N ILE A 103 -0.30 1.55 -0.61
CA ILE A 103 -0.24 3.02 -0.47
C ILE A 103 -0.68 3.69 -1.78
N GLU A 104 -0.15 3.23 -2.93
CA GLU A 104 -0.54 3.74 -4.25
C GLU A 104 -2.05 3.63 -4.50
N LYS A 105 -2.66 2.52 -4.10
CA LYS A 105 -4.10 2.26 -4.29
C LYS A 105 -5.00 2.96 -3.27
N GLY A 106 -4.42 3.60 -2.25
CA GLY A 106 -5.18 4.30 -1.23
C GLY A 106 -5.82 3.38 -0.19
N PHE A 107 -5.31 2.18 -0.01
CA PHE A 107 -5.83 1.17 0.92
C PHE A 107 -5.29 1.29 2.33
N VAL A 108 -4.40 2.25 2.55
CA VAL A 108 -3.79 2.51 3.84
C VAL A 108 -4.20 3.86 4.40
N ARG A 109 -4.16 3.98 5.72
CA ARG A 109 -4.12 5.27 6.41
C ARG A 109 -2.81 5.42 7.15
N GLN A 110 -2.41 6.64 7.39
CA GLN A 110 -1.25 6.94 8.23
C GLN A 110 -1.60 6.70 9.69
N LEU A 111 -0.62 6.23 10.47
CA LEU A 111 -0.73 6.13 11.91
C LEU A 111 -0.73 7.54 12.52
N THR A 112 -1.59 7.74 13.52
CA THR A 112 -1.61 8.96 14.32
C THR A 112 -0.48 8.93 15.36
N HIS A 113 -0.09 10.09 15.88
CA HIS A 113 0.94 10.19 16.91
C HIS A 113 0.64 9.31 18.15
N PRO A 114 -0.58 9.28 18.72
CA PRO A 114 -0.91 8.40 19.84
C PRO A 114 -0.79 6.91 19.50
N GLU A 115 -1.11 6.50 18.26
CA GLU A 115 -0.95 5.11 17.82
C GLU A 115 0.53 4.72 17.70
N ILE A 116 1.37 5.65 17.22
CA ILE A 116 2.83 5.43 17.18
C ILE A 116 3.40 5.29 18.59
N GLU A 117 2.97 6.12 19.53
CA GLU A 117 3.36 6.03 20.95
C GLU A 117 2.93 4.72 21.59
N ASP A 118 1.68 4.27 21.35
CA ASP A 118 1.18 2.99 21.85
C ASP A 118 1.99 1.82 21.28
N LEU A 119 2.27 1.82 19.98
CA LEU A 119 3.12 0.83 19.34
C LEU A 119 4.57 0.87 19.87
N ALA A 120 5.12 2.06 20.08
CA ALA A 120 6.46 2.23 20.66
C ALA A 120 6.58 1.58 22.05
N ASN A 121 5.53 1.71 22.87
CA ASN A 121 5.48 1.12 24.21
C ASN A 121 5.32 -0.41 24.17
N ARG A 122 4.62 -0.96 23.18
CA ARG A 122 4.33 -2.41 23.11
C ARG A 122 5.40 -3.20 22.35
N VAL A 123 5.90 -2.65 21.25
CA VAL A 123 6.77 -3.37 20.30
C VAL A 123 8.15 -2.74 20.24
N GLY A 124 8.22 -1.42 20.26
CA GLY A 124 9.45 -0.64 20.20
C GLY A 124 10.06 -0.54 18.79
N VAL A 125 10.25 -1.64 18.07
CA VAL A 125 10.85 -1.68 16.72
C VAL A 125 9.87 -2.32 15.75
N ILE A 126 9.69 -1.70 14.58
CA ILE A 126 8.90 -2.22 13.45
C ILE A 126 9.73 -2.21 12.18
N HIS A 127 9.29 -2.93 11.15
CA HIS A 127 9.81 -2.78 9.80
C HIS A 127 8.97 -1.77 9.00
N CYS A 128 9.65 -0.87 8.31
CA CYS A 128 8.98 0.12 7.48
C CYS A 128 8.24 -0.54 6.32
N ASP A 129 6.95 -0.32 6.20
CA ASP A 129 6.11 -0.89 5.13
C ASP A 129 6.57 -0.49 3.72
N SER A 130 7.24 0.65 3.57
CA SER A 130 7.67 1.15 2.27
C SER A 130 9.03 0.60 1.83
N CYS A 131 10.03 0.55 2.73
CA CYS A 131 11.40 0.17 2.37
C CYS A 131 11.92 -1.07 3.11
N GLY A 132 11.17 -1.62 4.06
CA GLY A 132 11.57 -2.79 4.85
C GLY A 132 12.65 -2.53 5.91
N ALA A 133 13.14 -1.30 6.07
CA ALA A 133 14.17 -0.99 7.06
C ALA A 133 13.60 -1.06 8.49
N PRO A 134 14.36 -1.57 9.48
CA PRO A 134 13.96 -1.55 10.87
C PRO A 134 13.93 -0.11 11.40
N VAL A 135 12.92 0.24 12.18
CA VAL A 135 12.70 1.58 12.74
C VAL A 135 12.36 1.49 14.22
N ASP A 136 13.03 2.24 15.05
CA ASP A 136 12.74 2.38 16.48
C ASP A 136 11.68 3.49 16.69
N LEU A 137 10.45 3.08 16.95
CA LEU A 137 9.30 3.98 17.14
C LEU A 137 9.43 4.91 18.36
N ARG A 138 10.32 4.58 19.30
CA ARG A 138 10.59 5.43 20.48
C ARG A 138 11.37 6.68 20.11
N LYS A 139 12.05 6.68 18.95
CA LYS A 139 12.92 7.76 18.45
C LYS A 139 12.34 8.46 17.24
N ASP A 140 11.65 7.71 16.38
CA ASP A 140 11.28 8.16 15.05
C ASP A 140 9.76 8.15 14.85
N GLN A 141 9.23 9.25 14.34
CA GLN A 141 7.81 9.42 13.97
C GLN A 141 7.54 9.07 12.49
N SER A 142 8.59 8.82 11.73
CA SER A 142 8.57 8.40 10.34
C SER A 142 9.85 7.63 10.04
N CYS A 143 9.88 6.86 8.99
CA CYS A 143 11.05 6.08 8.63
C CYS A 143 12.27 6.98 8.34
N PRO A 144 13.40 6.88 9.08
CA PRO A 144 14.59 7.70 8.84
C PRO A 144 15.27 7.39 7.49
N HIS A 145 15.05 6.19 6.93
CA HIS A 145 15.67 5.76 5.68
C HIS A 145 14.93 6.30 4.45
N CYS A 146 13.61 6.14 4.39
CA CYS A 146 12.83 6.54 3.21
C CYS A 146 11.93 7.75 3.44
N ARG A 147 11.84 8.25 4.68
CA ARG A 147 11.00 9.38 5.09
C ARG A 147 9.51 9.19 4.82
N CYS A 148 9.06 7.95 4.65
CA CYS A 148 7.64 7.63 4.58
C CYS A 148 7.03 7.64 5.97
N ALA A 149 5.82 8.19 6.10
CA ALA A 149 5.02 8.07 7.32
C ALA A 149 4.66 6.59 7.54
N PHE A 150 4.50 6.21 8.80
CA PHE A 150 4.01 4.86 9.13
C PHE A 150 2.54 4.75 8.73
N SER A 151 2.20 3.66 8.09
CA SER A 151 0.86 3.43 7.57
C SER A 151 0.37 2.04 7.92
N LEU A 152 -0.95 1.90 8.01
CA LEU A 152 -1.63 0.65 8.28
C LEU A 152 -2.67 0.41 7.19
N LEU A 153 -2.80 -0.83 6.73
CA LEU A 153 -3.94 -1.24 5.92
C LEU A 153 -5.23 -0.99 6.72
N ASP A 154 -6.10 -0.15 6.17
CA ASP A 154 -7.35 0.22 6.82
C ASP A 154 -8.54 -0.36 6.05
N PRO A 155 -9.35 -1.24 6.66
CA PRO A 155 -10.53 -1.82 6.03
C PRO A 155 -11.48 -0.77 5.43
N LYS A 156 -11.69 0.37 6.11
CA LYS A 156 -12.53 1.46 5.59
C LYS A 156 -11.92 2.14 4.38
N ALA A 157 -10.59 2.37 4.37
CA ALA A 157 -9.90 2.93 3.22
C ALA A 157 -9.97 1.98 2.02
N VAL A 158 -9.86 0.67 2.24
CA VAL A 158 -10.02 -0.36 1.20
C VAL A 158 -11.43 -0.31 0.62
N GLU A 159 -12.47 -0.32 1.46
CA GLU A 159 -13.88 -0.24 1.02
C GLU A 159 -14.14 1.02 0.18
N GLN A 160 -13.71 2.18 0.66
CA GLN A 160 -13.86 3.46 -0.03
C GLN A 160 -13.11 3.48 -1.38
N ALA A 161 -11.89 2.97 -1.42
CA ALA A 161 -11.10 2.91 -2.64
C ALA A 161 -11.72 1.95 -3.67
N LEU A 162 -12.14 0.75 -3.26
CA LEU A 162 -12.82 -0.21 -4.14
C LEU A 162 -14.12 0.35 -4.70
N ALA A 163 -14.94 1.05 -3.87
CA ALA A 163 -16.13 1.75 -4.32
C ALA A 163 -15.81 2.88 -5.32
N GLY A 164 -14.71 3.60 -5.11
CA GLY A 164 -14.20 4.63 -6.03
C GLY A 164 -13.80 4.05 -7.39
N TYR A 165 -13.07 2.94 -7.41
CA TYR A 165 -12.70 2.25 -8.65
C TYR A 165 -13.92 1.71 -9.41
N GLY A 166 -14.92 1.18 -8.70
CA GLY A 166 -16.18 0.73 -9.31
C GLY A 166 -16.93 1.87 -10.01
N LYS A 167 -16.99 3.06 -9.40
CA LYS A 167 -17.61 4.25 -10.01
C LYS A 167 -16.82 4.77 -11.21
N ALA A 168 -15.50 4.78 -11.14
CA ALA A 168 -14.64 5.21 -12.25
C ALA A 168 -14.75 4.29 -13.48
N ALA A 169 -14.92 2.99 -13.26
CA ALA A 169 -15.12 2.01 -14.35
C ALA A 169 -16.47 2.16 -15.07
N THR A 170 -17.48 2.76 -14.43
CA THR A 170 -18.82 2.99 -15.04
C THR A 170 -18.97 4.37 -15.67
N GLN A 171 -18.02 5.29 -15.47
CA GLN A 171 -18.05 6.62 -16.08
C GLN A 171 -17.42 6.57 -17.48
N THR A 172 -18.25 6.80 -18.50
CA THR A 172 -17.84 6.99 -19.89
C THR A 172 -16.84 8.16 -20.01
N PRO A 173 -15.81 8.10 -20.88
CA PRO A 173 -14.84 9.17 -21.06
C PRO A 173 -15.53 10.41 -21.64
N GLY A 174 -15.81 11.40 -20.82
CA GLY A 174 -16.48 12.64 -21.21
C GLY A 174 -16.65 13.67 -20.10
N VAL A 175 -16.22 13.34 -18.89
CA VAL A 175 -16.31 14.29 -17.77
C VAL A 175 -15.11 15.22 -17.81
N GLN A 176 -15.39 16.52 -17.99
CA GLN A 176 -14.43 17.62 -17.84
C GLN A 176 -13.70 17.47 -16.49
N MET A 177 -12.38 17.51 -16.53
CA MET A 177 -11.58 17.60 -15.30
C MET A 177 -12.06 18.84 -14.51
N PRO A 178 -12.39 18.69 -13.22
CA PRO A 178 -12.67 19.86 -12.38
C PRO A 178 -11.47 20.79 -12.45
N GLU A 179 -11.73 22.10 -12.50
CA GLU A 179 -10.66 23.11 -12.47
C GLU A 179 -9.74 22.85 -11.26
N LEU A 180 -8.45 23.07 -11.44
CA LEU A 180 -7.44 22.79 -10.40
C LEU A 180 -7.80 23.41 -9.05
N ALA A 181 -8.47 24.56 -9.06
CA ALA A 181 -8.96 25.24 -7.88
C ALA A 181 -10.04 24.43 -7.13
N ASP A 182 -10.99 23.82 -7.84
CA ASP A 182 -12.03 22.98 -7.25
C ASP A 182 -11.46 21.68 -6.69
N ALA A 183 -10.47 21.10 -7.38
CA ALA A 183 -9.76 19.92 -6.90
C ALA A 183 -9.00 20.21 -5.60
N LEU A 184 -8.35 21.35 -5.47
CA LEU A 184 -7.65 21.76 -4.26
C LEU A 184 -8.61 22.03 -3.09
N VAL A 185 -9.76 22.67 -3.35
CA VAL A 185 -10.80 22.91 -2.33
C VAL A 185 -11.41 21.60 -1.84
N MET A 186 -11.67 20.64 -2.75
CA MET A 186 -12.14 19.31 -2.37
C MET A 186 -11.11 18.56 -1.53
N LEU A 187 -9.84 18.65 -1.89
CA LEU A 187 -8.73 18.00 -1.19
C LEU A 187 -8.57 18.53 0.24
N GLU A 188 -8.69 19.84 0.44
CA GLU A 188 -8.62 20.47 1.77
C GLU A 188 -9.86 20.15 2.62
N ARG A 189 -11.05 20.14 2.01
CA ARG A 189 -12.30 19.77 2.67
C ARG A 189 -12.28 18.30 3.14
N ASP A 190 -11.77 17.41 2.32
CA ASP A 190 -11.62 15.97 2.64
C ASP A 190 -10.57 15.77 3.74
N ARG A 191 -9.47 16.55 3.74
CA ARG A 191 -8.46 16.55 4.79
C ARG A 191 -9.04 16.96 6.13
N LEU A 192 -9.82 18.04 6.17
CA LEU A 192 -10.50 18.50 7.39
C LEU A 192 -11.54 17.50 7.89
N LYS A 193 -12.23 16.83 6.97
CA LYS A 193 -13.19 15.77 7.33
C LYS A 193 -12.48 14.56 7.93
N ALA A 194 -11.40 14.09 7.31
CA ALA A 194 -10.57 13.00 7.83
C ALA A 194 -10.01 13.32 9.23
N GLN A 195 -9.51 14.54 9.45
CA GLN A 195 -9.04 14.97 10.78
C GLN A 195 -10.15 14.96 11.85
N ARG A 196 -11.38 15.32 11.51
CA ARG A 196 -12.53 15.26 12.44
C ARG A 196 -12.94 13.82 12.75
N GLU A 197 -12.92 12.95 11.76
CA GLU A 197 -13.21 11.51 11.92
C GLU A 197 -12.13 10.81 12.76
N GLU A 198 -10.86 11.17 12.58
CA GLU A 198 -9.76 10.69 13.42
C GLU A 198 -9.89 11.11 14.89
N GLN A 199 -10.33 12.35 15.14
CA GLN A 199 -10.59 12.82 16.51
C GLN A 199 -11.74 12.08 17.18
N ALA A 200 -12.75 11.62 16.43
CA ALA A 200 -13.90 10.89 16.94
C ALA A 200 -13.59 9.40 17.23
N GLN A 201 -12.56 8.82 16.61
CA GLN A 201 -12.22 7.39 16.72
C GLN A 201 -11.06 7.07 17.68
N ARG A 202 -10.64 8.01 18.51
CA ARG A 202 -9.58 7.80 19.52
C ARG A 202 -9.99 6.70 20.49
N GLY A 203 -9.45 5.51 20.34
CA GLY A 203 -9.44 4.52 21.41
C GLY A 203 -9.81 3.08 21.09
N THR A 204 -10.11 2.67 19.86
CA THR A 204 -10.76 1.36 19.63
C THR A 204 -9.93 0.29 18.91
N LEU A 205 -8.74 0.59 18.39
CA LEU A 205 -8.04 -0.34 17.49
C LEU A 205 -7.08 -1.35 18.13
N PHE A 206 -6.61 -1.14 19.34
CA PHE A 206 -5.57 -1.99 19.93
C PHE A 206 -5.99 -2.67 21.24
N ASN A 207 -7.19 -3.25 21.28
CA ASN A 207 -7.55 -4.15 22.38
C ASN A 207 -7.09 -5.59 22.07
N LEU A 208 -5.83 -5.74 21.69
CA LEU A 208 -5.17 -7.04 21.52
C LEU A 208 -4.32 -7.31 22.76
N ASN A 209 -4.92 -7.96 23.74
CA ASN A 209 -4.27 -8.52 24.91
C ASN A 209 -3.41 -9.73 24.51
N ARG A 210 -2.32 -9.51 23.75
CA ARG A 210 -1.36 -10.55 23.43
C ARG A 210 0.04 -9.94 23.31
N GLU A 211 0.97 -10.46 24.08
CA GLU A 211 2.40 -10.29 23.88
C GLU A 211 2.75 -10.85 22.49
N VAL A 212 3.00 -9.98 21.53
CA VAL A 212 3.42 -10.36 20.19
C VAL A 212 4.85 -9.86 19.99
N PRO A 213 5.84 -10.74 19.94
CA PRO A 213 7.18 -10.38 19.52
C PRO A 213 7.15 -10.09 18.02
N ASP A 214 7.72 -8.98 17.61
CA ASP A 214 7.93 -8.56 16.21
C ASP A 214 6.61 -8.41 15.40
N VAL A 215 5.88 -7.31 15.66
CA VAL A 215 4.64 -7.02 14.95
C VAL A 215 4.94 -6.47 13.56
N ASP A 216 4.58 -7.25 12.55
CA ASP A 216 4.49 -6.79 11.20
C ASP A 216 3.13 -6.13 10.94
N LEU A 217 3.13 -4.80 10.83
CA LEU A 217 1.93 -4.01 10.56
C LEU A 217 1.23 -4.42 9.25
N TRP A 218 2.02 -4.88 8.27
CA TRP A 218 1.51 -5.38 7.01
C TRP A 218 0.67 -6.65 7.18
N GLU A 219 1.18 -7.67 7.88
CA GLU A 219 0.45 -8.92 8.13
C GLU A 219 -0.84 -8.69 8.93
N LEU A 220 -0.77 -7.82 9.94
CA LEU A 220 -1.93 -7.42 10.71
C LEU A 220 -2.99 -6.78 9.82
N GLY A 221 -2.58 -5.83 8.96
CA GLY A 221 -3.47 -5.13 8.05
C GLY A 221 -4.11 -6.07 7.02
N VAL A 222 -3.34 -6.94 6.39
CA VAL A 222 -3.86 -7.93 5.42
C VAL A 222 -4.90 -8.84 6.07
N SER A 223 -4.65 -9.32 7.29
CA SER A 223 -5.59 -10.17 8.03
C SER A 223 -6.89 -9.44 8.38
N MET A 224 -6.82 -8.15 8.73
CA MET A 224 -8.00 -7.33 9.00
C MET A 224 -8.85 -7.11 7.75
N VAL A 225 -8.21 -6.73 6.64
CA VAL A 225 -8.90 -6.53 5.35
C VAL A 225 -9.54 -7.83 4.87
N TRP A 226 -8.83 -8.95 4.98
CA TRP A 226 -9.40 -10.25 4.58
C TRP A 226 -10.66 -10.62 5.35
N LYS A 227 -10.70 -10.37 6.67
CA LYS A 227 -11.91 -10.59 7.48
C LYS A 227 -13.11 -9.74 7.04
N MET A 228 -12.85 -8.55 6.52
CA MET A 228 -13.90 -7.67 6.02
C MET A 228 -14.43 -8.10 4.65
N LEU A 229 -13.55 -8.59 3.77
CA LEU A 229 -13.90 -8.98 2.39
C LEU A 229 -14.56 -10.39 2.29
N ARG A 230 -14.61 -11.12 3.37
CA ARG A 230 -15.20 -12.47 3.47
C ARG A 230 -16.67 -12.41 3.95
#